data_4297366e1bb0169778121c9c68731637
#
_entry.id   4297366e1bb0169778121c9c68731637
#
_cell.length_a   1.000
_cell.length_b   1.000
_cell.length_c   1.000
_cell.angle_alpha   90.00
_cell.angle_beta   90.00
_cell.angle_gamma   90.00
#
_symmetry.space_group_name_H-M   'P 1'
#
loop_
_entity.id
_entity.type
_entity.pdbx_description
1 polymer ?
#
loop_
_entity_poly.entity_id
_entity_poly.type
_entity_poly.pdbx_seq_one_letter_code
_entity_poly.pdbx_strand_id
1 'polypeptide(L)'
;LGDVYKRQVYVSREIKGADGKTEALEIDEDFDRAWRRVGVGLDRVGLNIEDRDRSAGIYYIRYLDPDYEVKKRNDEGLFRRWFSKEKPVDAPLYRVKLVSDGNKTTVTAMPDSDKTDPLSTSARILNLLQEQVR
;
A
#
# COMPACT_ATOMS: atom_id res chain seq x y z
N LEU A 1 13.33 14.90 31.85
CA LEU A 1 12.29 13.85 31.86
C LEU A 1 11.17 14.11 30.87
N GLY A 2 10.71 15.35 30.75
CA GLY A 2 9.66 15.70 29.82
C GLY A 2 10.02 15.48 28.36
N ASP A 3 11.29 15.63 28.01
CA ASP A 3 11.74 15.53 26.64
C ASP A 3 11.71 14.09 26.12
N VAL A 4 11.89 13.13 27.00
CA VAL A 4 11.85 11.72 26.63
C VAL A 4 10.45 11.32 26.16
N TYR A 5 9.44 11.90 26.74
CA TYR A 5 8.04 11.61 26.39
C TYR A 5 7.58 12.35 25.15
N LYS A 6 8.27 13.40 24.78
CA LYS A 6 7.94 14.18 23.58
C LYS A 6 8.59 13.63 22.33
N ARG A 7 9.56 12.73 22.46
CA ARG A 7 10.11 12.03 21.30
C ARG A 7 9.06 11.12 20.73
N GLN A 8 8.70 11.40 19.50
CA GLN A 8 7.89 10.46 18.75
C GLN A 8 8.73 9.23 18.47
N VAL A 9 8.36 8.13 19.12
CA VAL A 9 8.93 6.83 18.80
C VAL A 9 8.09 6.28 17.67
N TYR A 10 8.63 6.32 16.47
CA TYR A 10 7.97 5.73 15.33
C TYR A 10 8.10 4.22 15.43
N VAL A 11 6.97 3.51 15.36
CA VAL A 11 6.96 2.06 15.35
C VAL A 11 7.24 1.51 13.95
N SER A 12 7.25 2.37 12.95
CA SER A 12 7.51 1.98 11.57
C SER A 12 8.52 2.90 10.91
N ARG A 13 9.23 2.36 9.93
CA ARG A 13 10.17 3.11 9.11
C ARG A 13 10.18 2.58 7.69
N GLU A 14 10.49 3.46 6.75
CA GLU A 14 10.61 3.10 5.35
C GLU A 14 11.98 2.51 5.05
N ILE A 15 12.00 1.47 4.23
CA ILE A 15 13.22 0.92 3.67
C ILE A 15 13.26 1.35 2.20
N LYS A 16 14.27 2.14 1.86
CA LYS A 16 14.43 2.68 0.51
C LYS A 16 15.29 1.75 -0.32
N GLY A 17 14.94 1.61 -1.59
CA GLY A 17 15.76 0.91 -2.56
C GLY A 17 16.85 1.78 -3.14
N ALA A 18 17.65 1.21 -4.04
CA ALA A 18 18.74 1.90 -4.71
C ALA A 18 18.26 3.09 -5.55
N ASP A 19 17.03 3.03 -6.04
CA ASP A 19 16.39 4.09 -6.82
C ASP A 19 15.79 5.21 -5.95
N GLY A 20 15.91 5.11 -4.63
CA GLY A 20 15.34 6.06 -3.68
C GLY A 20 13.86 5.86 -3.39
N LYS A 21 13.23 4.88 -4.02
CA LYS A 21 11.81 4.57 -3.78
C LYS A 21 11.66 3.61 -2.61
N THR A 22 10.52 3.69 -1.94
CA THR A 22 10.23 2.81 -0.82
C THR A 22 10.00 1.39 -1.31
N GLU A 23 10.79 0.46 -0.82
CA GLU A 23 10.68 -0.97 -1.13
C GLU A 23 9.88 -1.73 -0.10
N ALA A 24 9.93 -1.29 1.15
CA ALA A 24 9.29 -1.98 2.25
C ALA A 24 9.06 -1.02 3.40
N LEU A 25 8.20 -1.44 4.31
CA LEU A 25 8.09 -0.83 5.64
C LEU A 25 8.52 -1.86 6.66
N GLU A 26 9.19 -1.41 7.70
CA GLU A 26 9.51 -2.26 8.84
C GLU A 26 8.75 -1.73 10.05
N ILE A 27 7.98 -2.61 10.67
CA ILE A 27 7.17 -2.28 11.84
C ILE A 27 7.75 -3.04 13.04
N ASP A 28 8.04 -2.32 14.13
CA ASP A 28 8.59 -2.89 15.35
C ASP A 28 7.48 -3.49 16.21
N GLU A 29 6.71 -4.38 15.62
CA GLU A 29 5.63 -5.11 16.28
C GLU A 29 5.56 -6.54 15.75
N ASP A 30 4.95 -7.41 16.54
CA ASP A 30 4.70 -8.79 16.11
C ASP A 30 3.65 -8.81 14.98
N PHE A 31 3.42 -9.99 14.41
CA PHE A 31 2.50 -10.15 13.30
C PHE A 31 1.09 -9.67 13.64
N ASP A 32 0.56 -10.07 14.77
CA ASP A 32 -0.84 -9.77 15.11
C ASP A 32 -1.09 -8.27 15.20
N ARG A 33 -0.18 -7.55 15.84
CA ARG A 33 -0.27 -6.11 15.98
C ARG A 33 -0.05 -5.40 14.66
N ALA A 34 0.97 -5.83 13.91
CA ALA A 34 1.28 -5.27 12.60
C ALA A 34 0.12 -5.50 11.62
N TRP A 35 -0.44 -6.70 11.63
CA TRP A 35 -1.58 -7.03 10.78
C TRP A 35 -2.75 -6.08 11.03
N ARG A 36 -3.08 -5.87 12.29
CA ARG A 36 -4.18 -4.96 12.66
C ARG A 36 -3.86 -3.52 12.26
N ARG A 37 -2.64 -3.08 12.53
CA ARG A 37 -2.20 -1.71 12.23
C ARG A 37 -2.23 -1.44 10.74
N VAL A 38 -1.76 -2.36 9.94
CA VAL A 38 -1.78 -2.25 8.48
C VAL A 38 -3.20 -2.23 7.94
N GLY A 39 -4.06 -3.12 8.43
CA GLY A 39 -5.47 -3.16 8.02
C GLY A 39 -6.19 -1.85 8.28
N VAL A 40 -6.02 -1.29 9.47
CA VAL A 40 -6.59 0.00 9.82
C VAL A 40 -6.00 1.11 8.95
N GLY A 41 -4.69 1.06 8.72
CA GLY A 41 -4.01 2.06 7.87
C GLY A 41 -4.52 2.04 6.44
N LEU A 42 -4.67 0.86 5.87
CA LEU A 42 -5.21 0.72 4.50
C LEU A 42 -6.62 1.30 4.42
N ASP A 43 -7.44 1.03 5.42
CA ASP A 43 -8.79 1.55 5.47
C ASP A 43 -8.81 3.08 5.58
N ARG A 44 -7.93 3.64 6.40
CA ARG A 44 -7.84 5.09 6.60
C ARG A 44 -7.41 5.87 5.38
N VAL A 45 -6.52 5.30 4.57
CA VAL A 45 -6.11 5.95 3.33
C VAL A 45 -7.11 5.71 2.19
N GLY A 46 -8.19 4.99 2.46
CA GLY A 46 -9.25 4.76 1.48
C GLY A 46 -8.91 3.71 0.45
N LEU A 47 -7.92 2.87 0.72
CA LEU A 47 -7.62 1.74 -0.15
C LEU A 47 -8.62 0.62 0.11
N ASN A 48 -9.28 0.20 -0.95
CA ASN A 48 -10.34 -0.79 -0.85
C ASN A 48 -9.75 -2.19 -0.66
N ILE A 49 -9.95 -2.76 0.52
CA ILE A 49 -9.52 -4.12 0.80
C ILE A 49 -10.53 -5.07 0.20
N GLU A 50 -10.14 -5.73 -0.89
CA GLU A 50 -10.99 -6.70 -1.58
C GLU A 50 -11.06 -8.02 -0.84
N ASP A 51 -9.92 -8.44 -0.30
CA ASP A 51 -9.80 -9.71 0.39
C ASP A 51 -8.61 -9.67 1.31
N ARG A 52 -8.56 -10.60 2.24
CA ARG A 52 -7.46 -10.75 3.17
C ARG A 52 -7.22 -12.22 3.46
N ASP A 53 -5.95 -12.59 3.46
CA ASP A 53 -5.51 -13.93 3.82
C ASP A 53 -4.52 -13.81 4.95
N ARG A 54 -5.01 -13.89 6.17
CA ARG A 54 -4.18 -13.71 7.36
C ARG A 54 -3.13 -14.81 7.49
N SER A 55 -3.45 -16.02 7.08
CA SER A 55 -2.51 -17.15 7.17
C SER A 55 -1.32 -16.94 6.24
N ALA A 56 -1.53 -16.34 5.09
CA ALA A 56 -0.47 -15.97 4.16
C ALA A 56 0.12 -14.59 4.46
N GLY A 57 -0.52 -13.81 5.32
CA GLY A 57 -0.09 -12.46 5.65
C GLY A 57 -0.31 -11.47 4.52
N ILE A 58 -1.40 -11.60 3.78
CA ILE A 58 -1.64 -10.79 2.59
C ILE A 58 -2.99 -10.06 2.67
N TYR A 59 -2.95 -8.77 2.36
CA TYR A 59 -4.13 -7.98 2.04
C TYR A 59 -4.17 -7.79 0.52
N TYR A 60 -5.32 -8.01 -0.08
CA TYR A 60 -5.55 -7.73 -1.50
C TYR A 60 -6.31 -6.42 -1.60
N ILE A 61 -5.71 -5.44 -2.26
CA ILE A 61 -6.30 -4.11 -2.39
C ILE A 61 -6.41 -3.72 -3.84
N ARG A 62 -7.44 -2.93 -4.16
CA ARG A 62 -7.54 -2.28 -5.46
C ARG A 62 -7.11 -0.84 -5.29
N TYR A 63 -6.20 -0.42 -6.11
CA TYR A 63 -5.69 0.93 -6.06
C TYR A 63 -5.52 1.48 -7.45
N LEU A 64 -6.27 2.53 -7.72
CA LEU A 64 -6.12 3.27 -8.96
C LEU A 64 -5.27 4.50 -8.70
N ASP A 65 -4.08 4.51 -9.27
CA ASP A 65 -3.18 5.63 -9.16
C ASP A 65 -3.78 6.84 -9.90
N PRO A 66 -3.85 8.02 -9.26
CA PRO A 66 -4.37 9.21 -9.92
C PRO A 66 -3.65 9.54 -11.23
N ASP A 67 -2.34 9.30 -11.29
CA ASP A 67 -1.57 9.54 -12.51
C ASP A 67 -1.95 8.57 -13.61
N TYR A 68 -2.25 7.34 -13.25
CA TYR A 68 -2.73 6.33 -14.20
C TYR A 68 -4.08 6.75 -14.77
N GLU A 69 -4.97 7.26 -13.95
CA GLU A 69 -6.30 7.70 -14.38
C GLU A 69 -6.20 8.85 -15.35
N VAL A 70 -5.35 9.84 -15.08
CA VAL A 70 -5.12 10.98 -15.98
C VAL A 70 -4.55 10.49 -17.31
N LYS A 71 -3.56 9.62 -17.25
CA LYS A 71 -2.93 9.07 -18.46
C LYS A 71 -3.94 8.29 -19.29
N LYS A 72 -4.77 7.49 -18.63
CA LYS A 72 -5.79 6.71 -19.31
C LYS A 72 -6.86 7.60 -19.95
N ARG A 73 -7.23 8.68 -19.30
CA ARG A 73 -8.16 9.67 -19.85
C ARG A 73 -7.60 10.32 -21.11
N ASN A 74 -6.32 10.64 -21.12
CA ASN A 74 -5.68 11.27 -22.28
C ASN A 74 -5.55 10.30 -23.44
N ASP A 75 -5.31 9.01 -23.16
CA ASP A 75 -5.12 8.01 -24.20
C ASP A 75 -6.42 7.51 -24.80
N GLU A 76 -7.49 7.45 -24.01
CA GLU A 76 -8.75 6.88 -24.45
C GLU A 76 -9.77 7.92 -24.94
N GLY A 77 -9.51 9.19 -24.68
CA GLY A 77 -10.38 10.26 -25.11
C GLY A 77 -11.74 10.27 -24.45
N LEU A 78 -12.48 11.33 -24.70
CA LEU A 78 -13.83 11.54 -24.17
C LEU A 78 -14.83 10.48 -24.62
N PHE A 79 -14.55 9.83 -25.73
CA PHE A 79 -15.48 8.92 -26.39
C PHE A 79 -15.72 7.65 -25.58
N ARG A 80 -14.68 7.10 -25.01
CA ARG A 80 -14.78 5.87 -24.24
C ARG A 80 -15.43 6.10 -22.89
N ARG A 81 -15.26 7.29 -22.38
CA ARG A 81 -15.88 7.71 -21.13
C ARG A 81 -17.40 7.76 -21.25
N TRP A 82 -17.90 8.05 -22.45
CA TRP A 82 -19.30 8.11 -22.75
C TRP A 82 -19.96 6.73 -22.82
N PHE A 83 -19.22 5.75 -23.26
CA PHE A 83 -19.74 4.39 -23.44
C PHE A 83 -19.46 3.48 -22.26
N SER A 84 -18.47 3.78 -21.44
CA SER A 84 -18.23 2.96 -20.29
C SER A 84 -19.03 3.51 -19.11
N LYS A 85 -20.23 2.99 -19.01
CA LYS A 85 -21.03 3.15 -17.80
C LYS A 85 -20.52 2.27 -16.68
N GLU A 86 -19.48 1.53 -16.91
CA GLU A 86 -18.92 0.65 -15.93
C GLU A 86 -18.00 1.45 -15.02
N LYS A 87 -18.14 1.21 -13.72
CA LYS A 87 -17.19 1.64 -12.73
C LYS A 87 -15.81 1.18 -13.18
N PRO A 88 -14.72 1.88 -12.79
CA PRO A 88 -13.37 1.43 -13.11
C PRO A 88 -13.12 0.09 -12.42
N VAL A 89 -13.70 -0.96 -12.98
CA VAL A 89 -13.48 -2.34 -12.56
C VAL A 89 -12.04 -2.74 -12.84
N ASP A 90 -11.34 -1.88 -13.59
CA ASP A 90 -9.98 -2.13 -14.05
C ASP A 90 -8.91 -1.62 -13.10
N ALA A 91 -9.28 -1.14 -11.91
CA ALA A 91 -8.30 -0.79 -10.91
C ALA A 91 -7.45 -2.02 -10.60
N PRO A 92 -6.14 -1.96 -10.81
CA PRO A 92 -5.31 -3.14 -10.61
C PRO A 92 -5.30 -3.60 -9.16
N LEU A 93 -5.22 -4.91 -9.00
CA LEU A 93 -5.16 -5.53 -7.68
C LEU A 93 -3.71 -5.59 -7.23
N TYR A 94 -3.47 -5.15 -6.00
CA TYR A 94 -2.15 -5.19 -5.38
C TYR A 94 -2.20 -6.07 -4.14
N ARG A 95 -1.07 -6.72 -3.87
CA ARG A 95 -0.89 -7.48 -2.64
C ARG A 95 -0.03 -6.69 -1.68
N VAL A 96 -0.51 -6.54 -0.45
CA VAL A 96 0.28 -5.99 0.65
C VAL A 96 0.60 -7.15 1.56
N LYS A 97 1.87 -7.55 1.58
CA LYS A 97 2.32 -8.75 2.28
C LYS A 97 3.09 -8.40 3.53
N LEU A 98 2.76 -9.08 4.61
CA LEU A 98 3.44 -8.95 5.89
C LEU A 98 4.20 -10.23 6.20
N VAL A 99 5.49 -10.07 6.50
CA VAL A 99 6.34 -11.18 6.93
C VAL A 99 6.95 -10.78 8.26
N SER A 100 6.71 -11.59 9.27
CA SER A 100 7.17 -11.30 10.62
C SER A 100 8.36 -12.17 10.99
N ASP A 101 9.28 -11.56 11.72
CA ASP A 101 10.40 -12.24 12.35
C ASP A 101 10.43 -11.78 13.80
N GLY A 102 9.82 -12.57 14.67
CA GLY A 102 9.70 -12.21 16.08
C GLY A 102 8.87 -10.96 16.30
N ASN A 103 9.50 -9.92 16.80
CA ASN A 103 8.85 -8.64 17.12
C ASN A 103 8.96 -7.62 16.01
N LYS A 104 9.37 -8.04 14.82
CA LYS A 104 9.45 -7.16 13.66
C LYS A 104 8.66 -7.72 12.51
N THR A 105 7.96 -6.85 11.80
CA THR A 105 7.18 -7.24 10.63
C THR A 105 7.60 -6.35 9.46
N THR A 106 7.89 -6.99 8.34
CA THR A 106 8.21 -6.29 7.09
C THR A 106 6.99 -6.30 6.20
N VAL A 107 6.63 -5.12 5.68
CA VAL A 107 5.48 -4.94 4.81
C VAL A 107 5.97 -4.58 3.42
N THR A 108 5.54 -5.33 2.43
CA THR A 108 5.85 -5.06 1.03
C THR A 108 4.56 -4.95 0.25
N ALA A 109 4.63 -4.28 -0.90
CA ALA A 109 3.50 -4.18 -1.82
C ALA A 109 3.97 -4.58 -3.21
N MET A 110 3.10 -5.25 -3.95
CA MET A 110 3.40 -5.71 -5.30
C MET A 110 2.11 -5.90 -6.08
N PRO A 111 2.15 -5.78 -7.41
CA PRO A 111 0.98 -6.13 -8.21
C PRO A 111 0.62 -7.60 -8.01
N ASP A 112 -0.68 -7.90 -8.02
CA ASP A 112 -1.15 -9.29 -7.86
C ASP A 112 -0.83 -10.16 -9.07
N SER A 113 -0.64 -9.54 -10.22
CA SER A 113 -0.24 -10.23 -11.45
C SER A 113 1.23 -9.97 -11.73
N ASP A 114 1.81 -10.74 -12.64
CA ASP A 114 3.20 -10.56 -13.07
C ASP A 114 3.41 -9.30 -13.92
N LYS A 115 2.45 -8.39 -13.88
CA LYS A 115 2.56 -7.12 -14.57
C LYS A 115 3.61 -6.24 -13.91
N THR A 116 4.31 -5.48 -14.73
CA THR A 116 5.24 -4.48 -14.24
C THR A 116 4.49 -3.37 -13.51
N ASP A 117 5.19 -2.67 -12.65
CA ASP A 117 4.65 -1.56 -11.89
C ASP A 117 5.28 -0.24 -12.39
N PRO A 118 4.91 0.21 -13.60
CA PRO A 118 5.62 1.31 -14.26
C PRO A 118 5.49 2.66 -13.57
N LEU A 119 4.43 2.86 -12.79
CA LEU A 119 4.21 4.09 -12.06
C LEU A 119 4.71 4.02 -10.62
N SER A 120 5.37 2.93 -10.27
CA SER A 120 5.84 2.70 -8.90
C SER A 120 4.71 2.81 -7.88
N THR A 121 3.55 2.28 -8.24
CA THR A 121 2.36 2.31 -7.39
C THR A 121 2.60 1.56 -6.08
N SER A 122 3.37 0.50 -6.12
CA SER A 122 3.74 -0.25 -4.91
C SER A 122 4.43 0.65 -3.90
N ALA A 123 5.39 1.46 -4.33
CA ALA A 123 6.09 2.41 -3.45
C ALA A 123 5.11 3.46 -2.93
N ARG A 124 4.19 3.92 -3.76
CA ARG A 124 3.20 4.91 -3.35
C ARG A 124 2.24 4.36 -2.30
N ILE A 125 1.81 3.11 -2.46
CA ILE A 125 0.98 2.43 -1.47
C ILE A 125 1.70 2.38 -0.11
N LEU A 126 2.98 2.00 -0.13
CA LEU A 126 3.77 1.94 1.09
C LEU A 126 3.95 3.32 1.73
N ASN A 127 4.16 4.35 0.92
CA ASN A 127 4.29 5.72 1.43
C ASN A 127 2.99 6.18 2.11
N LEU A 128 1.86 5.93 1.48
CA LEU A 128 0.55 6.28 2.06
C LEU A 128 0.31 5.51 3.36
N LEU A 129 0.64 4.24 3.35
CA LEU A 129 0.45 3.39 4.52
C LEU A 129 1.35 3.83 5.67
N GLN A 130 2.58 4.20 5.38
CA GLN A 130 3.54 4.62 6.40
C GLN A 130 3.05 5.81 7.21
N GLU A 131 2.33 6.73 6.58
CA GLU A 131 1.73 7.88 7.26
C GLU A 131 0.73 7.44 8.33
N GLN A 132 0.10 6.29 8.16
CA GLN A 132 -0.92 5.79 9.06
C GLN A 132 -0.38 4.86 10.14
N VAL A 133 0.74 4.21 9.89
CA VAL A 133 1.26 3.15 10.78
C VAL A 133 2.47 3.57 11.61
N ARG A 134 2.99 4.75 11.37
CA ARG A 134 4.13 5.23 12.15
C ARG A 134 3.76 5.61 13.60
#